data_428d45e0f47bdfcfa38359be2bb9acce
#
_entry.id   428d45e0f47bdfcfa38359be2bb9acce
#
_cell.length_a   1.000
_cell.length_b   1.000
_cell.length_c   1.000
_cell.angle_alpha   90.00
_cell.angle_beta   90.00
_cell.angle_gamma   90.00
#
_symmetry.space_group_name_H-M   'P 1'
#
loop_
_entity.id
_entity.type
_entity.pdbx_description
1 polymer ?
#
loop_
_entity_poly.entity_id
_entity_poly.type
_entity_poly.pdbx_seq_one_letter_code
_entity_poly.pdbx_strand_id
1 'polypeptide(L)' 'MSIDLLIIRNRNKLEKLIEENADYKSILKQSKRLDMYINRKMKELRQ' A
#
# COMPACT_ATOMS: atom_id res chain seq x y z
N MET A 1 -5.22 14.30 -5.17
CA MET A 1 -4.51 13.09 -5.55
C MET A 1 -5.47 11.91 -5.58
N SER A 2 -5.45 11.11 -6.63
CA SER A 2 -6.34 9.97 -6.78
C SER A 2 -5.97 8.86 -5.79
N ILE A 3 -6.98 8.23 -5.15
CA ILE A 3 -6.75 7.09 -4.27
C ILE A 3 -6.13 5.90 -5.04
N ASP A 4 -6.49 5.74 -6.30
CA ASP A 4 -5.91 4.69 -7.15
C ASP A 4 -4.42 4.89 -7.35
N LEU A 5 -4.00 6.12 -7.56
CA LEU A 5 -2.58 6.44 -7.72
C LEU A 5 -1.80 6.17 -6.43
N LEU A 6 -2.39 6.48 -5.27
CA LEU A 6 -1.78 6.19 -3.98
C LEU A 6 -1.60 4.67 -3.78
N ILE A 7 -2.60 3.90 -4.17
CA ILE A 7 -2.53 2.43 -4.05
C ILE A 7 -1.41 1.89 -4.93
N ILE A 8 -1.34 2.34 -6.19
CA ILE A 8 -0.30 1.90 -7.12
C ILE A 8 1.10 2.25 -6.60
N ARG A 9 1.29 3.47 -6.13
CA ARG A 9 2.58 3.92 -5.60
C ARG A 9 3.01 3.11 -4.37
N ASN A 10 2.09 2.87 -3.46
CA ASN A 10 2.40 2.12 -2.24
C ASN A 10 2.65 0.65 -2.55
N ARG A 11 1.94 0.10 -3.51
CA ARG A 11 2.16 -1.27 -3.97
C ARG A 11 3.55 -1.43 -4.58
N ASN A 12 3.94 -0.49 -5.46
CA ASN A 12 5.25 -0.51 -6.08
C ASN A 12 6.36 -0.39 -5.03
N LYS A 13 6.16 0.45 -4.04
CA LYS A 13 7.12 0.62 -2.95
C LYS A 13 7.27 -0.66 -2.13
N LEU A 14 6.16 -1.33 -1.86
CA LEU A 14 6.17 -2.60 -1.14
C LEU A 14 6.95 -3.66 -1.91
N GLU A 15 6.69 -3.79 -3.20
CA GLU A 15 7.39 -4.74 -4.05
C GLU A 15 8.90 -4.47 -4.07
N LYS A 16 9.28 -3.21 -4.13
CA LYS A 16 10.68 -2.80 -4.11
C LYS A 16 11.35 -3.18 -2.79
N LEU A 17 10.67 -2.96 -1.68
CA LEU A 17 11.20 -3.34 -0.37
C LEU A 17 11.43 -4.85 -0.27
N ILE A 18 10.53 -5.64 -0.83
CA ILE A 18 10.65 -7.10 -0.84
C ILE A 18 11.85 -7.51 -1.70
N GLU A 19 12.00 -6.91 -2.88
CA GLU A 19 13.13 -7.20 -3.78
C GLU A 19 14.47 -6.85 -3.17
N GLU A 20 14.53 -5.76 -2.39
CA GLU A 20 15.76 -5.31 -1.73
C GLU A 20 16.05 -6.07 -0.43
N ASN A 21 15.23 -7.03 -0.07
CA ASN A 21 15.34 -7.78 1.18
C ASN A 21 15.32 -6.85 2.40
N ALA A 22 14.45 -5.84 2.38
CA ALA A 22 14.28 -4.95 3.51
C ALA A 22 13.84 -5.74 4.73
N ASP A 23 14.07 -5.18 5.93
CA ASP A 23 13.70 -5.86 7.15
C ASP A 23 12.18 -6.03 7.25
N TYR A 24 11.76 -7.03 8.00
CA TYR A 24 10.35 -7.40 8.14
C TYR A 24 9.50 -6.22 8.62
N LYS A 25 10.01 -5.43 9.56
CA LYS A 25 9.27 -4.30 10.10
C LYS A 25 8.94 -3.27 9.04
N SER A 26 9.88 -2.97 8.16
CA SER A 26 9.68 -2.02 7.06
C SER A 26 8.64 -2.53 6.08
N ILE A 27 8.72 -3.81 5.73
CA ILE A 27 7.77 -4.45 4.82
C ILE A 27 6.36 -4.44 5.43
N LEU A 28 6.25 -4.81 6.70
CA LEU A 28 4.98 -4.83 7.42
C LEU A 28 4.35 -3.45 7.49
N LYS A 29 5.16 -2.44 7.80
CA LYS A 29 4.70 -1.06 7.90
C LYS A 29 4.14 -0.57 6.57
N GLN A 30 4.84 -0.86 5.47
CA GLN A 30 4.39 -0.47 4.15
C GLN A 30 3.14 -1.24 3.74
N SER A 31 3.05 -2.52 4.09
CA SER A 31 1.88 -3.34 3.82
C SER A 31 0.63 -2.79 4.52
N LYS A 32 0.77 -2.39 5.78
CA LYS A 32 -0.35 -1.79 6.53
C LYS A 32 -0.82 -0.49 5.90
N ARG A 33 0.11 0.31 5.41
CA ARG A 33 -0.24 1.57 4.73
C ARG A 33 -1.02 1.29 3.46
N LEU A 34 -0.60 0.30 2.68
CA LEU A 34 -1.30 -0.10 1.47
C LEU A 34 -2.72 -0.57 1.79
N ASP A 35 -2.87 -1.42 2.82
CA ASP A 35 -4.17 -1.92 3.25
C ASP A 35 -5.11 -0.77 3.64
N MET A 36 -4.58 0.25 4.28
CA MET A 36 -5.36 1.41 4.68
C MET A 36 -5.97 2.11 3.46
N TYR A 37 -5.19 2.29 2.40
CA TYR A 37 -5.68 2.92 1.17
C TYR A 37 -6.68 2.03 0.43
N ILE A 38 -6.44 0.72 0.42
CA ILE A 38 -7.37 -0.23 -0.19
C ILE A 38 -8.72 -0.20 0.53
N ASN A 39 -8.70 -0.21 1.85
CA ASN A 39 -9.93 -0.13 2.65
C ASN A 39 -10.68 1.18 2.40
N ARG A 40 -9.95 2.27 2.27
CA ARG A 40 -10.54 3.57 1.98
C ARG A 40 -11.25 3.56 0.63
N LYS A 41 -10.63 2.97 -0.38
CA LYS A 41 -11.23 2.84 -1.70
C LYS A 41 -12.50 1.97 -1.66
N MET A 42 -12.45 0.87 -0.93
CA MET A 42 -13.60 -0.02 -0.81
C MET A 42 -14.79 0.68 -0.15
N LYS A 43 -14.54 1.53 0.85
CA LYS A 43 -15.59 2.32 1.48
C LYS A 43 -16.24 3.29 0.49
N GLU A 44 -15.44 3.92 -0.36
CA GLU A 44 -15.96 4.83 -1.37
C GLU A 44 -16.87 4.11 -2.36
N LEU A 45 -16.52 2.88 -2.73
CA LEU A 45 -17.30 2.09 -3.67
C LEU A 45 -18.64 1.61 -3.09
N ARG A 46 -18.72 1.51 -1.77
CA ARG A 46 -19.93 1.04 -1.09
C ARG A 46 -20.98 2.12 -0.86
N GLN A 47 -20.62 3.37 -1.03
CA GLN A 47 -21.57 4.48 -0.83
C GLN A 47 -22.53 4.66 -2.02
#